data_2913339af9064ea48b686f219887233a
#
_entry.id   2913339af9064ea48b686f219887233a
#
_cell.length_a   1.000
_cell.length_b   1.000
_cell.length_c   1.000
_cell.angle_alpha   90.00
_cell.angle_beta   90.00
_cell.angle_gamma   90.00
#
_symmetry.space_group_name_H-M   'P 1'
#
loop_
_entity.id
_entity.type
_entity.pdbx_description
1 polymer ?
#
loop_
_entity_poly.entity_id
_entity_poly.type
_entity_poly.pdbx_seq_one_letter_code
_entity_poly.pdbx_strand_id
1 'polypeptide(L)'
;GLVTGARLKELGIEDVRIIEKGGDFGGTWYWNRYPGAQCDTASFVYMPLLEETGHMPTEKYAHAPEILAHCQNIGNQFNLYDQALFHTVVTDLRWLDEQRVWQIKTNRGDCFTSQFIGLGTGPLHVPKLPGIPGIESFKGHTFHTSRWDYNYTGGNPEGGLMTGLQDKRVGIIGTGATSVQCVPHLAKACQT
;
A
#
# COMPACT_ATOMS: atom_id res chain seq x y z
N GLY A 1 4.32 6.25 -8.52
CA GLY A 1 4.00 5.57 -9.79
C GLY A 1 2.79 6.17 -10.50
N LEU A 2 1.58 6.13 -9.89
CA LEU A 2 0.33 6.58 -10.52
C LEU A 2 0.41 8.03 -11.05
N VAL A 3 0.78 8.98 -10.20
CA VAL A 3 0.86 10.41 -10.61
C VAL A 3 1.85 10.59 -11.74
N THR A 4 3.02 9.94 -11.65
CA THR A 4 4.01 9.99 -12.74
C THR A 4 3.44 9.41 -14.04
N GLY A 5 2.80 8.24 -13.96
CA GLY A 5 2.15 7.61 -15.12
C GLY A 5 1.07 8.51 -15.74
N ALA A 6 0.17 9.07 -14.92
CA ALA A 6 -0.88 9.97 -15.39
C ALA A 6 -0.29 11.21 -16.11
N ARG A 7 0.70 11.87 -15.51
CA ARG A 7 1.33 13.05 -16.12
C ARG A 7 2.10 12.72 -17.40
N LEU A 8 2.72 11.55 -17.50
CA LEU A 8 3.37 11.11 -18.75
C LEU A 8 2.34 10.87 -19.86
N LYS A 9 1.19 10.27 -19.52
CA LYS A 9 0.08 10.10 -20.47
C LYS A 9 -0.46 11.43 -20.99
N GLU A 10 -0.67 12.41 -20.11
CA GLU A 10 -1.10 13.75 -20.51
C GLU A 10 -0.11 14.45 -21.46
N LEU A 11 1.17 14.13 -21.34
CA LEU A 11 2.22 14.62 -22.25
C LEU A 11 2.34 13.83 -23.55
N GLY A 12 1.49 12.82 -23.76
CA GLY A 12 1.52 11.96 -24.93
C GLY A 12 2.65 10.93 -24.95
N ILE A 13 3.25 10.65 -23.77
CA ILE A 13 4.29 9.63 -23.65
C ILE A 13 3.61 8.28 -23.39
N GLU A 14 3.54 7.45 -24.44
CA GLU A 14 2.80 6.19 -24.43
C GLU A 14 3.68 4.99 -24.00
N ASP A 15 4.97 5.02 -24.29
CA ASP A 15 5.89 3.92 -23.96
C ASP A 15 6.34 4.00 -22.50
N VAL A 16 5.46 3.61 -21.60
CA VAL A 16 5.66 3.59 -20.16
C VAL A 16 5.37 2.19 -19.61
N ARG A 17 6.18 1.72 -18.66
CA ARG A 17 5.89 0.52 -17.86
C ARG A 17 5.88 0.88 -16.39
N ILE A 18 4.83 0.46 -15.70
CA ILE A 18 4.71 0.60 -14.24
C ILE A 18 4.93 -0.79 -13.64
N ILE A 19 5.98 -0.95 -12.84
CA ILE A 19 6.26 -2.22 -12.17
C ILE A 19 5.81 -2.09 -10.71
N GLU A 20 4.86 -2.92 -10.32
CA GLU A 20 4.24 -2.88 -9.01
C GLU A 20 4.35 -4.27 -8.33
N LYS A 21 4.88 -4.27 -7.10
CA LYS A 21 4.99 -5.47 -6.27
C LYS A 21 3.63 -5.98 -5.78
N GLY A 22 2.69 -5.08 -5.55
CA GLY A 22 1.32 -5.41 -5.16
C GLY A 22 0.54 -6.03 -6.32
N GLY A 23 -0.63 -6.55 -6.00
CA GLY A 23 -1.58 -7.06 -6.99
C GLY A 23 -2.45 -5.97 -7.63
N ASP A 24 -2.30 -4.73 -7.15
CA ASP A 24 -3.04 -3.58 -7.66
C ASP A 24 -2.31 -2.27 -7.30
N PHE A 25 -2.77 -1.17 -7.86
CA PHE A 25 -2.37 0.16 -7.46
C PHE A 25 -2.80 0.46 -6.01
N GLY A 26 -2.15 1.45 -5.38
CA GLY A 26 -2.50 1.91 -4.04
C GLY A 26 -1.33 1.99 -3.06
N GLY A 27 -0.23 1.24 -3.32
CA GLY A 27 0.97 1.30 -2.49
C GLY A 27 0.67 1.12 -1.00
N THR A 28 0.88 2.15 -0.19
CA THR A 28 0.58 2.14 1.25
C THR A 28 -0.83 1.63 1.56
N TRP A 29 -1.83 2.03 0.80
CA TRP A 29 -3.24 1.70 1.01
C TRP A 29 -3.64 0.33 0.46
N TYR A 30 -2.88 -0.20 -0.46
CA TYR A 30 -2.98 -1.60 -0.87
C TYR A 30 -2.46 -2.54 0.23
N TRP A 31 -1.34 -2.20 0.88
CA TRP A 31 -0.69 -3.06 1.87
C TRP A 31 -1.24 -2.88 3.29
N ASN A 32 -1.60 -1.66 3.69
CA ASN A 32 -2.01 -1.34 5.05
C ASN A 32 -3.54 -1.28 5.15
N ARG A 33 -4.14 -2.40 5.49
CA ARG A 33 -5.60 -2.59 5.57
C ARG A 33 -6.04 -2.96 6.98
N TYR A 34 -5.38 -2.44 7.99
CA TYR A 34 -5.76 -2.68 9.39
C TYR A 34 -7.03 -1.90 9.76
N PRO A 35 -7.77 -2.33 10.81
CA PRO A 35 -8.98 -1.65 11.25
C PRO A 35 -8.72 -0.19 11.64
N GLY A 36 -9.52 0.72 11.12
CA GLY A 36 -9.37 2.16 11.36
C GLY A 36 -8.26 2.83 10.56
N ALA A 37 -7.68 2.16 9.58
CA ALA A 37 -6.64 2.74 8.72
C ALA A 37 -7.16 3.99 7.99
N GLN A 38 -6.50 5.12 8.21
CA GLN A 38 -6.84 6.40 7.58
C GLN A 38 -5.61 7.28 7.40
N CYS A 39 -5.72 8.28 6.55
CA CYS A 39 -4.68 9.29 6.42
C CYS A 39 -4.70 10.24 7.63
N ASP A 40 -3.54 10.64 8.11
CA ASP A 40 -3.35 11.66 9.15
C ASP A 40 -3.02 13.06 8.57
N THR A 41 -2.96 13.14 7.24
CA THR A 41 -2.85 14.38 6.47
C THR A 41 -4.21 14.71 5.85
N ALA A 42 -4.56 16.00 5.77
CA ALA A 42 -5.83 16.42 5.17
C ALA A 42 -5.97 15.92 3.73
N SER A 43 -7.11 15.33 3.42
CA SER A 43 -7.37 14.61 2.16
C SER A 43 -7.09 15.43 0.92
N PHE A 44 -7.43 16.73 0.93
CA PHE A 44 -7.18 17.65 -0.19
C PHE A 44 -5.71 17.89 -0.49
N VAL A 45 -4.82 17.65 0.49
CA VAL A 45 -3.38 17.80 0.30
C VAL A 45 -2.75 16.45 -0.05
N TYR A 46 -3.30 15.38 0.52
CA TYR A 46 -2.74 14.05 0.41
C TYR A 46 -3.13 13.31 -0.87
N MET A 47 -4.42 13.36 -1.24
CA MET A 47 -4.94 12.64 -2.40
C MET A 47 -4.64 13.42 -3.69
N PRO A 48 -3.88 12.84 -4.62
CA PRO A 48 -3.50 13.54 -5.85
C PRO A 48 -4.60 13.49 -6.91
N LEU A 49 -4.54 14.41 -7.89
CA LEU A 49 -5.38 14.39 -9.08
C LEU A 49 -6.89 14.45 -8.77
N LEU A 50 -7.27 15.16 -7.71
CA LEU A 50 -8.68 15.30 -7.32
C LEU A 50 -9.51 16.05 -8.39
N GLU A 51 -8.93 17.10 -8.97
CA GLU A 51 -9.59 17.88 -10.04
C GLU A 51 -9.77 17.04 -11.30
N GLU A 52 -8.73 16.33 -11.71
CA GLU A 52 -8.73 15.51 -12.92
C GLU A 52 -9.70 14.32 -12.81
N THR A 53 -9.79 13.74 -11.62
CA THR A 53 -10.69 12.60 -11.37
C THR A 53 -12.10 13.01 -10.99
N GLY A 54 -12.32 14.27 -10.65
CA GLY A 54 -13.59 14.77 -10.12
C GLY A 54 -13.94 14.20 -8.74
N HIS A 55 -12.96 13.58 -8.04
CA HIS A 55 -13.19 12.99 -6.72
C HIS A 55 -13.23 14.06 -5.63
N MET A 56 -14.27 14.04 -4.82
CA MET A 56 -14.37 14.86 -3.61
C MET A 56 -14.22 13.96 -2.40
N PRO A 57 -13.15 14.12 -1.59
CA PRO A 57 -12.97 13.34 -0.39
C PRO A 57 -14.14 13.47 0.58
N THR A 58 -14.60 12.36 1.13
CA THR A 58 -15.77 12.30 2.02
C THR A 58 -15.50 12.90 3.39
N GLU A 59 -14.23 12.89 3.82
CA GLU A 59 -13.79 13.37 5.12
C GLU A 59 -12.49 14.16 5.04
N LYS A 60 -12.23 14.99 6.06
CA LYS A 60 -10.97 15.72 6.19
C LYS A 60 -9.77 14.77 6.22
N TYR A 61 -9.93 13.60 6.80
CA TYR A 61 -8.93 12.53 6.89
C TYR A 61 -9.55 11.24 6.34
N ALA A 62 -9.42 11.03 5.04
CA ALA A 62 -10.04 9.90 4.35
C ALA A 62 -9.52 8.55 4.87
N HIS A 63 -10.41 7.58 4.95
CA HIS A 63 -10.10 6.20 5.32
C HIS A 63 -9.41 5.44 4.18
N ALA A 64 -8.64 4.41 4.54
CA ALA A 64 -7.88 3.60 3.61
C ALA A 64 -8.68 3.05 2.42
N PRO A 65 -9.92 2.54 2.58
CA PRO A 65 -10.71 2.07 1.44
C PRO A 65 -10.99 3.15 0.40
N GLU A 66 -11.32 4.37 0.83
CA GLU A 66 -11.56 5.49 -0.07
C GLU A 66 -10.30 5.87 -0.84
N ILE A 67 -9.15 5.97 -0.15
CA ILE A 67 -7.89 6.33 -0.79
C ILE A 67 -7.44 5.23 -1.76
N LEU A 68 -7.64 3.96 -1.43
CA LEU A 68 -7.36 2.85 -2.33
C LEU A 68 -8.23 2.91 -3.58
N ALA A 69 -9.53 3.10 -3.41
CA ALA A 69 -10.46 3.25 -4.52
C ALA A 69 -10.10 4.44 -5.42
N HIS A 70 -9.66 5.56 -4.83
CA HIS A 70 -9.17 6.71 -5.58
C HIS A 70 -7.91 6.38 -6.40
N CYS A 71 -6.95 5.65 -5.83
CA CYS A 71 -5.78 5.18 -6.58
C CYS A 71 -6.17 4.29 -7.78
N GLN A 72 -7.12 3.39 -7.60
CA GLN A 72 -7.66 2.53 -8.66
C GLN A 72 -8.38 3.35 -9.74
N ASN A 73 -9.15 4.36 -9.32
CA ASN A 73 -9.81 5.29 -10.24
C ASN A 73 -8.80 6.04 -11.13
N ILE A 74 -7.72 6.55 -10.56
CA ILE A 74 -6.62 7.17 -11.33
C ILE A 74 -6.06 6.15 -12.34
N GLY A 75 -5.79 4.92 -11.89
CA GLY A 75 -5.30 3.86 -12.78
C GLY A 75 -6.19 3.61 -13.98
N ASN A 76 -7.50 3.58 -13.77
CA ASN A 76 -8.51 3.39 -14.81
C ASN A 76 -8.62 4.61 -15.72
N GLN A 77 -8.77 5.80 -15.15
CA GLN A 77 -9.02 7.03 -15.91
C GLN A 77 -7.87 7.38 -16.87
N PHE A 78 -6.65 7.11 -16.45
CA PHE A 78 -5.45 7.34 -17.27
C PHE A 78 -4.97 6.11 -18.05
N ASN A 79 -5.76 5.02 -18.11
CA ASN A 79 -5.43 3.77 -18.79
C ASN A 79 -4.06 3.19 -18.38
N LEU A 80 -3.74 3.25 -17.09
CA LEU A 80 -2.43 2.80 -16.58
C LEU A 80 -2.38 1.29 -16.35
N TYR A 81 -3.51 0.61 -16.27
CA TYR A 81 -3.58 -0.84 -16.06
C TYR A 81 -2.93 -1.62 -17.20
N ASP A 82 -3.12 -1.18 -18.45
CA ASP A 82 -2.51 -1.81 -19.63
C ASP A 82 -0.99 -1.74 -19.65
N GLN A 83 -0.43 -0.82 -18.87
CA GLN A 83 1.01 -0.58 -18.77
C GLN A 83 1.62 -1.09 -17.47
N ALA A 84 0.80 -1.68 -16.60
CA ALA A 84 1.22 -2.15 -15.29
C ALA A 84 1.60 -3.63 -15.29
N LEU A 85 2.71 -3.95 -14.63
CA LEU A 85 3.14 -5.30 -14.32
C LEU A 85 2.99 -5.50 -12.82
N PHE A 86 1.84 -6.03 -12.41
CA PHE A 86 1.55 -6.35 -11.02
C PHE A 86 2.24 -7.65 -10.57
N HIS A 87 2.31 -7.86 -9.24
CA HIS A 87 3.02 -8.98 -8.61
C HIS A 87 4.47 -9.11 -9.10
N THR A 88 5.08 -7.99 -9.48
CA THR A 88 6.40 -7.96 -10.10
C THR A 88 7.36 -7.10 -9.28
N VAL A 89 8.49 -7.66 -8.95
CA VAL A 89 9.55 -7.00 -8.16
C VAL A 89 10.77 -6.79 -9.05
N VAL A 90 11.27 -5.56 -9.12
CA VAL A 90 12.58 -5.28 -9.73
C VAL A 90 13.65 -5.86 -8.81
N THR A 91 14.46 -6.77 -9.32
CA THR A 91 15.54 -7.46 -8.60
C THR A 91 16.93 -6.91 -8.90
N ASP A 92 17.11 -6.33 -10.09
CA ASP A 92 18.36 -5.70 -10.51
C ASP A 92 18.06 -4.48 -11.39
N LEU A 93 18.81 -3.42 -11.19
CA LEU A 93 18.72 -2.20 -11.96
C LEU A 93 20.13 -1.70 -12.25
N ARG A 94 20.55 -1.79 -13.50
CA ARG A 94 21.91 -1.49 -13.93
C ARG A 94 21.94 -0.50 -15.08
N TRP A 95 22.74 0.54 -14.96
CA TRP A 95 23.05 1.44 -16.06
C TRP A 95 24.06 0.80 -17.03
N LEU A 96 23.77 0.87 -18.32
CA LEU A 96 24.63 0.39 -19.40
C LEU A 96 25.20 1.61 -20.16
N ASP A 97 26.44 1.98 -19.87
CA ASP A 97 27.06 3.21 -20.37
C ASP A 97 27.12 3.27 -21.89
N GLU A 98 27.52 2.20 -22.55
CA GLU A 98 27.65 2.15 -23.99
C GLU A 98 26.32 2.35 -24.72
N GLN A 99 25.23 1.83 -24.17
CA GLN A 99 23.88 1.89 -24.74
C GLN A 99 23.07 3.09 -24.22
N ARG A 100 23.53 3.74 -23.16
CA ARG A 100 22.86 4.84 -22.47
C ARG A 100 21.42 4.49 -22.04
N VAL A 101 21.25 3.30 -21.47
CA VAL A 101 19.96 2.82 -20.99
C VAL A 101 20.11 2.11 -19.64
N TRP A 102 19.03 2.05 -18.91
CA TRP A 102 18.88 1.17 -17.75
C TRP A 102 18.46 -0.21 -18.19
N GLN A 103 19.16 -1.24 -17.73
CA GLN A 103 18.70 -2.63 -17.78
C GLN A 103 17.92 -2.93 -16.49
N ILE A 104 16.73 -3.48 -16.65
CA ILE A 104 15.81 -3.83 -15.55
C ILE A 104 15.59 -5.34 -15.57
N LYS A 105 15.82 -6.02 -14.43
CA LYS A 105 15.46 -7.42 -14.23
C LYS A 105 14.41 -7.57 -13.16
N THR A 106 13.53 -8.55 -13.34
CA THR A 106 12.43 -8.81 -12.40
C THR A 106 12.53 -10.21 -11.80
N ASN A 107 11.77 -10.42 -10.69
CA ASN A 107 11.62 -11.73 -10.07
C ASN A 107 10.88 -12.75 -10.96
N ARG A 108 10.32 -12.32 -12.08
CA ARG A 108 9.61 -13.17 -13.06
C ARG A 108 10.53 -13.67 -14.19
N GLY A 109 11.78 -13.27 -14.17
CA GLY A 109 12.76 -13.59 -15.20
C GLY A 109 12.77 -12.61 -16.39
N ASP A 110 11.96 -11.56 -16.35
CA ASP A 110 11.97 -10.54 -17.38
C ASP A 110 13.26 -9.73 -17.35
N CYS A 111 13.73 -9.33 -18.53
CA CYS A 111 14.86 -8.41 -18.72
C CYS A 111 14.54 -7.46 -19.86
N PHE A 112 14.47 -6.16 -19.57
CA PHE A 112 14.18 -5.12 -20.55
C PHE A 112 14.98 -3.85 -20.26
N THR A 113 14.91 -2.87 -21.14
CA THR A 113 15.68 -1.62 -21.01
C THR A 113 14.76 -0.41 -21.03
N SER A 114 15.22 0.68 -20.41
CA SER A 114 14.56 1.98 -20.45
C SER A 114 15.58 3.11 -20.41
N GLN A 115 15.31 4.23 -21.08
CA GLN A 115 16.15 5.42 -20.99
C GLN A 115 16.01 6.13 -19.64
N PHE A 116 14.83 6.08 -19.03
CA PHE A 116 14.54 6.78 -17.78
C PHE A 116 13.91 5.84 -16.76
N ILE A 117 14.21 6.09 -15.49
CA ILE A 117 13.63 5.38 -14.35
C ILE A 117 13.01 6.38 -13.39
N GLY A 118 11.72 6.21 -13.09
CA GLY A 118 11.02 6.90 -12.03
C GLY A 118 10.85 5.99 -10.82
N LEU A 119 11.48 6.30 -9.69
CA LEU A 119 11.36 5.55 -8.46
C LEU A 119 10.21 6.09 -7.60
N GLY A 120 9.24 5.24 -7.28
CA GLY A 120 8.09 5.57 -6.45
C GLY A 120 7.77 4.46 -5.44
N THR A 121 8.79 3.84 -4.86
CA THR A 121 8.65 2.62 -4.04
C THR A 121 7.97 2.83 -2.69
N GLY A 122 8.06 4.04 -2.12
CA GLY A 122 7.52 4.36 -0.80
C GLY A 122 8.17 3.57 0.36
N PRO A 123 7.99 4.00 1.62
CA PRO A 123 8.61 3.36 2.78
C PRO A 123 7.70 2.38 3.53
N LEU A 124 6.38 2.39 3.35
CA LEU A 124 5.40 1.74 4.24
C LEU A 124 4.82 0.42 3.71
N HIS A 125 5.57 -0.32 2.90
CA HIS A 125 5.10 -1.57 2.28
C HIS A 125 5.80 -2.83 2.80
N VAL A 126 6.90 -2.68 3.55
CA VAL A 126 7.66 -3.81 4.13
C VAL A 126 7.48 -3.82 5.64
N PRO A 127 6.87 -4.89 6.20
CA PRO A 127 6.75 -5.03 7.64
C PRO A 127 8.14 -5.22 8.27
N LYS A 128 8.38 -4.54 9.39
CA LYS A 128 9.58 -4.70 10.20
C LYS A 128 9.18 -5.07 11.63
N LEU A 129 9.59 -6.24 12.07
CA LEU A 129 9.35 -6.67 13.44
C LEU A 129 10.37 -6.00 14.39
N PRO A 130 9.97 -5.71 15.64
CA PRO A 130 10.89 -5.21 16.64
C PRO A 130 11.89 -6.30 17.04
N GLY A 131 13.15 -5.90 17.30
CA GLY A 131 14.20 -6.80 17.79
C GLY A 131 14.07 -7.07 19.30
N ILE A 132 12.92 -7.59 19.74
CA ILE A 132 12.65 -7.88 21.15
C ILE A 132 13.14 -9.30 21.46
N PRO A 133 14.03 -9.51 22.45
CA PRO A 133 14.46 -10.84 22.84
C PRO A 133 13.26 -11.70 23.25
N GLY A 134 13.20 -12.92 22.74
CA GLY A 134 12.12 -13.87 23.08
C GLY A 134 10.84 -13.73 22.26
N ILE A 135 10.80 -12.87 21.25
CA ILE A 135 9.61 -12.70 20.38
C ILE A 135 9.22 -14.05 19.72
N GLU A 136 10.20 -14.89 19.39
CA GLU A 136 9.99 -16.20 18.77
C GLU A 136 9.42 -17.24 19.76
N SER A 137 9.54 -16.99 21.07
CA SER A 137 9.02 -17.89 22.11
C SER A 137 7.56 -17.64 22.48
N PHE A 138 6.97 -16.54 22.00
CA PHE A 138 5.58 -16.22 22.24
C PHE A 138 4.66 -17.30 21.63
N LYS A 139 3.73 -17.81 22.43
CA LYS A 139 2.83 -18.91 22.01
C LYS A 139 1.50 -18.47 21.44
N GLY A 140 1.18 -17.16 21.56
CA GLY A 140 -0.01 -16.60 20.99
C GLY A 140 0.13 -16.36 19.47
N HIS A 141 -1.00 -16.08 18.82
CA HIS A 141 -1.01 -15.67 17.42
C HIS A 141 -0.41 -14.28 17.27
N THR A 142 0.44 -14.08 16.26
CA THR A 142 1.12 -12.80 16.00
C THR A 142 1.09 -12.45 14.52
N PHE A 143 0.89 -11.19 14.23
CA PHE A 143 1.00 -10.65 12.87
C PHE A 143 1.39 -9.16 12.90
N HIS A 144 1.94 -8.67 11.82
CA HIS A 144 2.21 -7.24 11.67
C HIS A 144 0.97 -6.51 11.19
N THR A 145 0.68 -5.31 11.70
CA THR A 145 -0.52 -4.53 11.34
C THR A 145 -0.68 -4.28 9.84
N SER A 146 0.43 -4.12 9.09
CA SER A 146 0.38 -3.99 7.62
C SER A 146 0.03 -5.30 6.89
N ARG A 147 -0.16 -6.39 7.62
CA ARG A 147 -0.63 -7.70 7.14
C ARG A 147 -1.66 -8.22 8.12
N TRP A 148 -2.73 -7.43 8.31
CA TRP A 148 -3.79 -7.77 9.26
C TRP A 148 -4.43 -9.11 8.90
N ASP A 149 -4.49 -9.99 9.89
CA ASP A 149 -5.04 -11.33 9.70
C ASP A 149 -6.52 -11.38 10.01
N TYR A 150 -7.34 -11.02 9.05
CA TYR A 150 -8.80 -11.06 9.16
C TYR A 150 -9.36 -12.48 9.27
N ASN A 151 -8.64 -13.51 8.81
CA ASN A 151 -9.05 -14.90 9.01
C ASN A 151 -9.03 -15.28 10.50
N TYR A 152 -8.07 -14.71 11.23
CA TYR A 152 -7.96 -14.93 12.68
C TYR A 152 -8.86 -13.97 13.47
N THR A 153 -8.87 -12.70 13.12
CA THR A 153 -9.58 -11.67 13.91
C THR A 153 -11.06 -11.60 13.62
N GLY A 154 -11.49 -12.00 12.43
CA GLY A 154 -12.79 -11.63 11.88
C GLY A 154 -12.81 -10.17 11.42
N GLY A 155 -13.94 -9.71 10.92
CA GLY A 155 -14.07 -8.41 10.27
C GLY A 155 -13.51 -8.39 8.84
N ASN A 156 -13.31 -7.20 8.30
CA ASN A 156 -12.72 -6.98 6.98
C ASN A 156 -12.10 -5.56 6.91
N PRO A 157 -11.37 -5.21 5.82
CA PRO A 157 -10.72 -3.90 5.68
C PRO A 157 -11.68 -2.70 5.68
N GLU A 158 -12.92 -2.90 5.27
CA GLU A 158 -13.97 -1.88 5.20
C GLU A 158 -14.67 -1.68 6.55
N GLY A 159 -14.49 -2.62 7.51
CA GLY A 159 -15.09 -2.59 8.85
C GLY A 159 -15.60 -3.95 9.29
N GLY A 160 -16.53 -3.95 10.23
CA GLY A 160 -17.12 -5.17 10.76
C GLY A 160 -16.52 -5.60 12.10
N LEU A 161 -17.25 -6.50 12.78
CA LEU A 161 -16.87 -6.96 14.11
C LEU A 161 -15.74 -7.99 14.03
N MET A 162 -14.70 -7.77 14.77
CA MET A 162 -13.59 -8.73 14.94
C MET A 162 -13.98 -9.81 15.95
N THR A 163 -14.94 -10.67 15.56
CA THR A 163 -15.55 -11.67 16.46
C THR A 163 -14.56 -12.71 16.97
N GLY A 164 -13.47 -12.95 16.24
CA GLY A 164 -12.41 -13.86 16.66
C GLY A 164 -11.58 -13.36 17.84
N LEU A 165 -11.78 -12.10 18.28
CA LEU A 165 -11.04 -11.50 19.40
C LEU A 165 -11.85 -11.40 20.70
N GLN A 166 -13.13 -11.75 20.70
CA GLN A 166 -14.03 -11.52 21.84
C GLN A 166 -13.58 -12.19 23.15
N ASP A 167 -12.91 -13.33 23.06
CA ASP A 167 -12.36 -14.10 24.18
C ASP A 167 -10.85 -13.93 24.36
N LYS A 168 -10.23 -12.99 23.66
CA LYS A 168 -8.77 -12.82 23.61
C LYS A 168 -8.32 -11.58 24.39
N ARG A 169 -7.13 -11.70 24.97
CA ARG A 169 -6.34 -10.55 25.42
C ARG A 169 -5.37 -10.20 24.31
N VAL A 170 -5.46 -8.97 23.81
CA VAL A 170 -4.67 -8.52 22.67
C VAL A 170 -3.66 -7.48 23.11
N GLY A 171 -2.39 -7.69 22.77
CA GLY A 171 -1.32 -6.71 22.92
C GLY A 171 -0.95 -6.09 21.60
N ILE A 172 -0.70 -4.78 21.56
CA ILE A 172 -0.13 -4.09 20.41
C ILE A 172 1.21 -3.45 20.79
N ILE A 173 2.21 -3.62 19.96
CA ILE A 173 3.54 -3.05 20.17
C ILE A 173 3.72 -1.91 19.15
N GLY A 174 3.93 -0.70 19.66
CA GLY A 174 4.12 0.49 18.85
C GLY A 174 3.25 1.66 19.32
N THR A 175 3.66 2.87 18.99
CA THR A 175 3.01 4.13 19.42
C THR A 175 2.81 5.10 18.24
N GLY A 176 3.01 4.65 17.01
CA GLY A 176 2.80 5.43 15.79
C GLY A 176 1.33 5.56 15.40
N ALA A 177 1.06 6.24 14.30
CA ALA A 177 -0.28 6.47 13.75
C ALA A 177 -1.12 5.18 13.65
N THR A 178 -0.51 4.09 13.20
CA THR A 178 -1.18 2.77 13.12
C THR A 178 -1.75 2.32 14.45
N SER A 179 -0.98 2.42 15.55
CA SER A 179 -1.46 2.02 16.88
C SER A 179 -2.59 2.91 17.36
N VAL A 180 -2.47 4.22 17.16
CA VAL A 180 -3.53 5.20 17.51
C VAL A 180 -4.84 4.85 16.79
N GLN A 181 -4.77 4.41 15.54
CA GLN A 181 -5.93 4.04 14.73
C GLN A 181 -6.48 2.65 15.09
N CYS A 182 -5.61 1.65 15.35
CA CYS A 182 -6.05 0.28 15.66
C CYS A 182 -6.65 0.12 17.07
N VAL A 183 -6.07 0.78 18.09
CA VAL A 183 -6.43 0.55 19.49
C VAL A 183 -7.90 0.75 19.79
N PRO A 184 -8.59 1.79 19.31
CA PRO A 184 -10.03 1.96 19.55
C PRO A 184 -10.88 0.81 19.00
N HIS A 185 -10.46 0.24 17.87
CA HIS A 185 -11.16 -0.91 17.27
C HIS A 185 -10.89 -2.20 18.05
N LEU A 186 -9.66 -2.41 18.50
CA LEU A 186 -9.30 -3.53 19.35
C LEU A 186 -10.02 -3.48 20.70
N ALA A 187 -10.07 -2.31 21.35
CA ALA A 187 -10.75 -2.13 22.63
C ALA A 187 -12.25 -2.45 22.58
N LYS A 188 -12.88 -2.30 21.43
CA LYS A 188 -14.28 -2.70 21.21
C LYS A 188 -14.46 -4.19 20.94
N ALA A 189 -13.41 -4.89 20.52
CA ALA A 189 -13.48 -6.24 20.00
C ALA A 189 -12.96 -7.31 20.97
N CYS A 190 -12.04 -6.98 21.86
CA CYS A 190 -11.37 -7.94 22.74
C CYS A 190 -11.65 -7.72 24.23
N GLN A 191 -11.28 -8.70 25.04
CA GLN A 191 -11.24 -8.53 26.50
C GLN A 191 -10.07 -7.60 26.86
N THR A 192 -10.34 -6.60 27.71
CA THR A 192 -9.34 -5.66 28.23
C THR A 192 -8.54 -6.27 29.37
#